data_a72218c2c815d286158a7504b5db620e
#
_entry.id   a72218c2c815d286158a7504b5db620e
#
_cell.length_a   1.000
_cell.length_b   1.000
_cell.length_c   1.000
_cell.angle_alpha   90.00
_cell.angle_beta   90.00
_cell.angle_gamma   90.00
#
_symmetry.space_group_name_H-M   'P 1'
#
loop_
_entity.id
_entity.type
_entity.pdbx_description
1 polymer ?
#
loop_
_entity_poly.entity_id
_entity_poly.type
_entity_poly.pdbx_seq_one_letter_code
_entity_poly.pdbx_strand_id
1 'polypeptide(L)'
;AQASQIQKDKILSYIKLGKEEGAEVLCGGDVNHLGGDLEGGYYIQPTIFKGHNKMRIFQEEIFGPVLAVTTFKNTEEALEIANDTMYGLGAGVWTRDAHELYRVPRAIKVGRVWVNQYHAYPAGAPFGGYKQSGIGRENHKMMLDHYRQTKNKLISYNKNKLGFF
;
A
#
# COMPACT_ATOMS: atom_id res chain seq x y z
N ALA A 1 -14.70 5.46 13.29
CA ALA A 1 -15.78 5.73 12.34
C ALA A 1 -15.26 5.70 10.91
N GLN A 2 -16.09 5.26 9.96
CA GLN A 2 -15.81 5.35 8.54
C GLN A 2 -16.29 6.71 8.00
N ALA A 3 -15.79 7.10 6.82
CA ALA A 3 -16.06 8.42 6.25
C ALA A 3 -17.52 8.57 5.74
N SER A 4 -18.17 7.46 5.34
CA SER A 4 -19.52 7.48 4.77
C SER A 4 -20.22 6.14 4.90
N GLN A 5 -21.54 6.13 4.67
CA GLN A 5 -22.32 4.90 4.58
C GLN A 5 -21.82 3.98 3.45
N ILE A 6 -21.49 4.55 2.28
CA ILE A 6 -20.96 3.78 1.13
C ILE A 6 -19.68 3.02 1.52
N GLN A 7 -18.78 3.67 2.26
CA GLN A 7 -17.55 3.03 2.73
C GLN A 7 -17.85 1.94 3.78
N LYS A 8 -18.77 2.19 4.71
CA LYS A 8 -19.23 1.19 5.69
C LYS A 8 -19.79 -0.04 4.98
N ASP A 9 -20.66 0.14 4.00
CA ASP A 9 -21.30 -0.95 3.27
C ASP A 9 -20.27 -1.76 2.45
N LYS A 10 -19.32 -1.08 1.81
CA LYS A 10 -18.20 -1.74 1.12
C LYS A 10 -17.42 -2.63 2.08
N ILE A 11 -17.01 -2.13 3.24
CA ILE A 11 -16.21 -2.89 4.20
C ILE A 11 -17.00 -4.11 4.71
N LEU A 12 -18.27 -3.92 5.06
CA LEU A 12 -19.14 -5.03 5.50
C LEU A 12 -19.31 -6.09 4.41
N SER A 13 -19.38 -5.70 3.14
CA SER A 13 -19.42 -6.64 2.02
C SER A 13 -18.16 -7.51 1.93
N TYR A 14 -16.97 -6.92 2.18
CA TYR A 14 -15.71 -7.68 2.24
C TYR A 14 -15.60 -8.56 3.48
N ILE A 15 -16.12 -8.12 4.62
CA ILE A 15 -16.18 -8.96 5.83
C ILE A 15 -17.06 -10.20 5.55
N LYS A 16 -18.21 -10.00 4.90
CA LYS A 16 -19.08 -11.10 4.47
C LYS A 16 -18.35 -12.02 3.48
N LEU A 17 -17.72 -11.44 2.46
CA LEU A 17 -16.96 -12.18 1.46
C LEU A 17 -15.84 -13.03 2.09
N GLY A 18 -15.08 -12.49 3.03
CA GLY A 18 -14.02 -13.24 3.72
C GLY A 18 -14.56 -14.48 4.46
N LYS A 19 -15.74 -14.33 5.11
CA LYS A 19 -16.44 -15.47 5.74
C LYS A 19 -16.90 -16.50 4.72
N GLU A 20 -17.45 -16.06 3.58
CA GLU A 20 -17.93 -16.93 2.49
C GLU A 20 -16.79 -17.67 1.80
N GLU A 21 -15.62 -17.06 1.66
CA GLU A 21 -14.40 -17.69 1.15
C GLU A 21 -13.74 -18.65 2.16
N GLY A 22 -14.25 -18.75 3.39
CA GLY A 22 -13.77 -19.66 4.41
C GLY A 22 -12.61 -19.11 5.24
N ALA A 23 -12.36 -17.80 5.26
CA ALA A 23 -11.40 -17.22 6.15
C ALA A 23 -11.87 -17.30 7.61
N GLU A 24 -10.96 -17.66 8.51
CA GLU A 24 -11.21 -17.71 9.95
C GLU A 24 -11.25 -16.27 10.53
N VAL A 25 -12.34 -15.90 11.19
CA VAL A 25 -12.46 -14.63 11.90
C VAL A 25 -11.78 -14.76 13.27
N LEU A 26 -10.65 -14.09 13.47
CA LEU A 26 -9.93 -14.10 14.75
C LEU A 26 -10.49 -13.06 15.73
N CYS A 27 -10.99 -11.93 15.24
CA CYS A 27 -11.73 -10.95 16.03
C CYS A 27 -12.59 -10.05 15.16
N GLY A 28 -13.56 -9.36 15.75
CA GLY A 28 -14.46 -8.45 15.07
C GLY A 28 -15.41 -9.15 14.11
N GLY A 29 -15.62 -8.58 12.94
CA GLY A 29 -16.40 -9.17 11.86
C GLY A 29 -17.83 -8.65 11.76
N ASP A 30 -18.13 -7.48 12.35
CA ASP A 30 -19.45 -6.87 12.32
C ASP A 30 -19.42 -5.36 12.53
N VAL A 31 -20.59 -4.73 12.51
CA VAL A 31 -20.82 -3.37 12.92
C VAL A 31 -20.45 -3.20 14.40
N ASN A 32 -19.91 -2.04 14.74
CA ASN A 32 -19.66 -1.69 16.14
C ASN A 32 -20.77 -0.78 16.67
N HIS A 33 -21.58 -1.26 17.56
CA HIS A 33 -22.67 -0.53 18.22
C HIS A 33 -22.12 0.16 19.48
N LEU A 34 -22.04 1.48 19.45
CA LEU A 34 -21.48 2.27 20.56
C LEU A 34 -22.57 2.78 21.50
N GLY A 35 -23.83 2.74 21.11
CA GLY A 35 -24.97 3.21 21.88
C GLY A 35 -25.06 4.73 22.03
N GLY A 36 -26.14 5.21 22.67
CA GLY A 36 -26.39 6.62 22.92
C GLY A 36 -26.35 7.47 21.64
N ASP A 37 -25.76 8.66 21.73
CA ASP A 37 -25.65 9.61 20.60
C ASP A 37 -24.76 9.11 19.45
N LEU A 38 -24.01 8.06 19.66
CA LEU A 38 -23.14 7.44 18.65
C LEU A 38 -23.81 6.27 17.93
N GLU A 39 -24.98 5.86 18.35
CA GLU A 39 -25.72 4.79 17.68
C GLU A 39 -26.13 5.22 16.27
N GLY A 40 -26.02 4.31 15.31
CA GLY A 40 -26.25 4.63 13.89
C GLY A 40 -25.08 5.28 13.15
N GLY A 41 -23.96 5.56 13.83
CA GLY A 41 -22.71 6.01 13.21
C GLY A 41 -22.05 4.91 12.33
N TYR A 42 -21.07 5.32 11.56
CA TYR A 42 -20.39 4.43 10.59
C TYR A 42 -19.27 3.62 11.26
N TYR A 43 -19.57 2.95 12.36
CA TYR A 43 -18.59 2.21 13.14
C TYR A 43 -18.55 0.74 12.73
N ILE A 44 -17.33 0.22 12.57
CA ILE A 44 -17.06 -1.19 12.26
C ILE A 44 -16.05 -1.69 13.30
N GLN A 45 -16.24 -2.91 13.76
CA GLN A 45 -15.31 -3.56 14.68
C GLN A 45 -13.96 -3.76 13.97
N PRO A 46 -12.82 -3.46 14.61
CA PRO A 46 -11.53 -3.93 14.13
C PRO A 46 -11.58 -5.43 13.90
N THR A 47 -11.30 -5.84 12.68
CA THR A 47 -11.52 -7.22 12.22
C THR A 47 -10.20 -7.83 11.76
N ILE A 48 -9.91 -9.05 12.19
CA ILE A 48 -8.75 -9.82 11.73
C ILE A 48 -9.23 -11.14 11.16
N PHE A 49 -8.86 -11.40 9.91
CA PHE A 49 -9.05 -12.69 9.25
C PHE A 49 -7.73 -13.45 9.15
N LYS A 50 -7.78 -14.76 9.36
CA LYS A 50 -6.71 -15.67 8.98
C LYS A 50 -7.15 -16.49 7.76
N GLY A 51 -6.30 -16.54 6.75
CA GLY A 51 -6.62 -17.23 5.52
C GLY A 51 -5.40 -17.47 4.65
N HIS A 52 -5.61 -17.53 3.35
CA HIS A 52 -4.54 -17.74 2.39
C HIS A 52 -4.56 -16.67 1.28
N ASN A 53 -3.40 -16.43 0.67
CA ASN A 53 -3.13 -15.34 -0.25
C ASN A 53 -4.05 -15.28 -1.50
N LYS A 54 -4.73 -16.37 -1.87
CA LYS A 54 -5.63 -16.41 -3.04
C LYS A 54 -7.06 -15.93 -2.75
N MET A 55 -7.40 -15.69 -1.49
CA MET A 55 -8.69 -15.11 -1.12
C MET A 55 -8.75 -13.63 -1.55
N ARG A 56 -9.91 -13.16 -1.98
CA ARG A 56 -10.10 -11.78 -2.44
C ARG A 56 -9.78 -10.75 -1.36
N ILE A 57 -10.05 -11.07 -0.09
CA ILE A 57 -9.69 -10.21 1.05
C ILE A 57 -8.18 -9.99 1.22
N PHE A 58 -7.33 -10.81 0.56
CA PHE A 58 -5.87 -10.63 0.50
C PHE A 58 -5.43 -9.90 -0.77
N GLN A 59 -6.22 -9.96 -1.83
CA GLN A 59 -5.86 -9.45 -3.15
C GLN A 59 -6.47 -8.07 -3.46
N GLU A 60 -7.57 -7.73 -2.82
CA GLU A 60 -8.34 -6.52 -3.10
C GLU A 60 -8.27 -5.53 -1.93
N GLU A 61 -8.32 -4.24 -2.22
CA GLU A 61 -8.27 -3.18 -1.22
C GLU A 61 -9.63 -2.97 -0.54
N ILE A 62 -9.72 -3.32 0.73
CA ILE A 62 -10.94 -3.16 1.54
C ILE A 62 -11.12 -1.69 1.96
N PHE A 63 -10.04 -1.01 2.30
CA PHE A 63 -10.02 0.37 2.78
C PHE A 63 -10.83 0.58 4.07
N GLY A 64 -10.56 -0.24 5.09
CA GLY A 64 -11.25 -0.22 6.38
C GLY A 64 -10.47 -0.93 7.48
N PRO A 65 -11.02 -1.03 8.71
CA PRO A 65 -10.34 -1.63 9.84
C PRO A 65 -10.34 -3.17 9.76
N VAL A 66 -9.90 -3.71 8.65
CA VAL A 66 -9.86 -5.16 8.38
C VAL A 66 -8.43 -5.55 8.01
N LEU A 67 -7.89 -6.53 8.71
CA LEU A 67 -6.56 -7.10 8.49
C LEU A 67 -6.70 -8.56 8.06
N ALA A 68 -6.11 -8.93 6.93
CA ALA A 68 -5.98 -10.30 6.48
C ALA A 68 -4.55 -10.80 6.80
N VAL A 69 -4.44 -11.91 7.53
CA VAL A 69 -3.17 -12.49 7.95
C VAL A 69 -3.01 -13.92 7.44
N THR A 70 -1.79 -14.26 7.06
CA THR A 70 -1.39 -15.60 6.69
C THR A 70 -0.01 -15.91 7.27
N THR A 71 0.35 -17.18 7.29
CA THR A 71 1.67 -17.64 7.74
C THR A 71 2.52 -18.04 6.55
N PHE A 72 3.83 -18.08 6.74
CA PHE A 72 4.80 -18.56 5.77
C PHE A 72 5.83 -19.45 6.46
N LYS A 73 6.52 -20.29 5.71
CA LYS A 73 7.51 -21.27 6.23
C LYS A 73 8.94 -20.72 6.20
N ASN A 74 9.24 -19.88 5.23
CA ASN A 74 10.57 -19.32 5.00
C ASN A 74 10.46 -17.96 4.29
N THR A 75 11.58 -17.28 4.14
CA THR A 75 11.64 -15.93 3.54
C THR A 75 11.25 -15.95 2.06
N GLU A 76 11.55 -17.02 1.33
CA GLU A 76 11.19 -17.18 -0.08
C GLU A 76 9.67 -17.16 -0.26
N GLU A 77 8.96 -17.98 0.52
CA GLU A 77 7.50 -18.01 0.52
C GLU A 77 6.89 -16.66 0.96
N ALA A 78 7.48 -16.03 1.99
CA ALA A 78 7.04 -14.69 2.41
C ALA A 78 7.15 -13.66 1.28
N LEU A 79 8.25 -13.68 0.52
CA LEU A 79 8.46 -12.79 -0.61
C LEU A 79 7.53 -13.10 -1.79
N GLU A 80 7.27 -14.38 -2.05
CA GLU A 80 6.29 -14.80 -3.06
C GLU A 80 4.90 -14.26 -2.71
N ILE A 81 4.42 -14.52 -1.50
CA ILE A 81 3.12 -14.04 -1.01
C ILE A 81 3.05 -12.51 -1.06
N ALA A 82 4.06 -11.81 -0.54
CA ALA A 82 4.07 -10.35 -0.50
C ALA A 82 4.09 -9.69 -1.89
N ASN A 83 4.68 -10.36 -2.88
CA ASN A 83 4.74 -9.87 -4.25
C ASN A 83 3.55 -10.31 -5.13
N ASP A 84 2.77 -11.30 -4.70
CA ASP A 84 1.62 -11.84 -5.41
C ASP A 84 0.35 -11.00 -5.15
N THR A 85 0.42 -9.74 -5.58
CA THR A 85 -0.69 -8.78 -5.56
C THR A 85 -0.52 -7.79 -6.72
N MET A 86 -1.62 -7.19 -7.16
CA MET A 86 -1.58 -6.10 -8.14
C MET A 86 -1.03 -4.79 -7.58
N TYR A 87 -0.93 -4.67 -6.27
CA TYR A 87 -0.48 -3.46 -5.59
C TYR A 87 1.00 -3.51 -5.21
N GLY A 88 1.56 -2.35 -4.91
CA GLY A 88 2.95 -2.21 -4.48
C GLY A 88 3.24 -0.84 -3.89
N LEU A 89 2.45 -0.38 -2.91
CA LEU A 89 2.65 0.95 -2.31
C LEU A 89 3.75 0.92 -1.26
N GLY A 90 3.57 0.13 -0.22
CA GLY A 90 4.49 0.07 0.89
C GLY A 90 4.50 -1.29 1.59
N ALA A 91 5.60 -1.60 2.26
CA ALA A 91 5.74 -2.79 3.09
C ALA A 91 6.52 -2.47 4.37
N GLY A 92 6.18 -3.17 5.45
CA GLY A 92 6.94 -3.18 6.71
C GLY A 92 7.59 -4.55 6.90
N VAL A 93 8.86 -4.54 7.28
CA VAL A 93 9.64 -5.76 7.55
C VAL A 93 10.21 -5.68 8.95
N TRP A 94 9.98 -6.71 9.75
CA TRP A 94 10.56 -6.84 11.10
C TRP A 94 11.44 -8.07 11.15
N THR A 95 12.72 -7.87 11.40
CA THR A 95 13.68 -8.96 11.53
C THR A 95 14.86 -8.53 12.40
N ARG A 96 15.54 -9.49 13.03
CA ARG A 96 16.82 -9.32 13.72
C ARG A 96 17.99 -9.87 12.91
N ASP A 97 17.71 -10.59 11.84
CA ASP A 97 18.72 -11.14 10.97
C ASP A 97 19.29 -10.04 10.05
N ALA A 98 20.60 -9.80 10.15
CA ALA A 98 21.28 -8.74 9.40
C ALA A 98 21.28 -9.01 7.87
N HIS A 99 21.24 -10.27 7.45
CA HIS A 99 21.15 -10.62 6.02
C HIS A 99 19.77 -10.28 5.47
N GLU A 100 18.71 -10.65 6.18
CA GLU A 100 17.33 -10.37 5.79
C GLU A 100 16.98 -8.87 5.82
N LEU A 101 17.64 -8.08 6.69
CA LEU A 101 17.48 -6.62 6.72
C LEU A 101 17.77 -5.96 5.36
N TYR A 102 18.69 -6.52 4.58
CA TYR A 102 19.06 -5.99 3.26
C TYR A 102 18.44 -6.74 2.10
N ARG A 103 18.25 -8.05 2.25
CA ARG A 103 17.75 -8.92 1.20
C ARG A 103 16.26 -8.69 0.93
N VAL A 104 15.44 -8.74 1.98
CA VAL A 104 13.97 -8.64 1.85
C VAL A 104 13.52 -7.31 1.28
N PRO A 105 14.00 -6.13 1.76
CA PRO A 105 13.61 -4.85 1.18
C PRO A 105 13.94 -4.68 -0.30
N ARG A 106 14.98 -5.34 -0.80
CA ARG A 106 15.34 -5.32 -2.23
C ARG A 106 14.45 -6.21 -3.09
N ALA A 107 13.93 -7.29 -2.50
CA ALA A 107 13.14 -8.29 -3.21
C ALA A 107 11.63 -7.97 -3.23
N ILE A 108 11.13 -7.21 -2.26
CA ILE A 108 9.73 -6.76 -2.23
C ILE A 108 9.50 -5.70 -3.31
N LYS A 109 8.48 -5.89 -4.14
CA LYS A 109 8.12 -5.03 -5.27
C LYS A 109 7.16 -3.92 -4.86
N VAL A 110 7.62 -3.01 -4.02
CA VAL A 110 6.87 -1.86 -3.51
C VAL A 110 7.68 -0.57 -3.59
N GLY A 111 7.01 0.58 -3.59
CA GLY A 111 7.67 1.87 -3.69
C GLY A 111 8.37 2.30 -2.41
N ARG A 112 7.96 1.80 -1.25
CA ARG A 112 8.60 2.06 0.04
C ARG A 112 8.65 0.82 0.91
N VAL A 113 9.80 0.60 1.56
CA VAL A 113 9.94 -0.41 2.60
C VAL A 113 10.43 0.24 3.88
N TRP A 114 9.74 -0.05 4.98
CA TRP A 114 10.20 0.25 6.34
C TRP A 114 10.79 -1.03 6.95
N VAL A 115 11.91 -0.90 7.61
CA VAL A 115 12.55 -2.03 8.29
C VAL A 115 12.66 -1.73 9.78
N ASN A 116 12.10 -2.61 10.61
CA ASN A 116 12.02 -2.47 12.07
C ASN A 116 11.41 -1.13 12.55
N GLN A 117 10.62 -0.51 11.70
CA GLN A 117 9.80 0.67 11.97
C GLN A 117 8.63 0.69 10.97
N TYR A 118 7.66 1.56 11.20
CA TYR A 118 6.55 1.74 10.27
C TYR A 118 6.07 3.19 10.27
N HIS A 119 5.55 3.65 9.14
CA HIS A 119 4.88 4.94 8.97
C HIS A 119 5.77 6.18 9.13
N ALA A 120 7.10 6.08 8.98
CA ALA A 120 7.98 7.23 8.92
C ALA A 120 8.03 7.80 7.49
N TYR A 121 7.75 9.10 7.33
CA TYR A 121 7.72 9.82 6.04
C TYR A 121 8.64 11.04 6.09
N PRO A 122 9.98 10.88 6.04
CA PRO A 122 10.87 12.03 5.98
C PRO A 122 10.72 12.77 4.64
N ALA A 123 10.64 14.10 4.70
CA ALA A 123 10.40 14.95 3.53
C ALA A 123 11.43 14.77 2.39
N GLY A 124 12.65 14.38 2.73
CA GLY A 124 13.72 14.12 1.77
C GLY A 124 13.70 12.74 1.10
N ALA A 125 12.73 11.87 1.45
CA ALA A 125 12.62 10.54 0.87
C ALA A 125 11.38 10.43 -0.02
N PRO A 126 11.52 10.03 -1.29
CA PRO A 126 10.38 9.89 -2.19
C PRO A 126 9.43 8.81 -1.71
N PHE A 127 8.11 9.07 -1.85
CA PHE A 127 7.04 8.14 -1.56
C PHE A 127 6.15 7.95 -2.79
N GLY A 128 5.77 6.72 -3.07
CA GLY A 128 4.84 6.40 -4.16
C GLY A 128 4.83 4.91 -4.47
N GLY A 129 3.89 4.49 -5.32
CA GLY A 129 3.61 3.09 -5.58
C GLY A 129 4.39 2.48 -6.74
N TYR A 130 4.40 1.17 -6.74
CA TYR A 130 4.68 0.31 -7.89
C TYR A 130 3.37 -0.30 -8.38
N LYS A 131 3.38 -0.93 -9.54
CA LYS A 131 2.24 -1.67 -10.11
C LYS A 131 0.97 -0.77 -10.14
N GLN A 132 -0.19 -1.29 -9.73
CA GLN A 132 -1.46 -0.55 -9.71
C GLN A 132 -1.57 0.49 -8.59
N SER A 133 -0.60 0.54 -7.66
CA SER A 133 -0.60 1.56 -6.60
C SER A 133 -0.17 2.96 -7.09
N GLY A 134 0.29 3.08 -8.33
CA GLY A 134 0.57 4.37 -8.96
C GLY A 134 1.98 4.49 -9.53
N ILE A 135 2.21 5.59 -10.26
CA ILE A 135 3.45 5.86 -11.00
C ILE A 135 4.21 7.10 -10.51
N GLY A 136 3.54 8.01 -9.85
CA GLY A 136 4.12 9.24 -9.34
C GLY A 136 4.93 9.05 -8.06
N ARG A 137 5.62 10.10 -7.66
CA ARG A 137 6.31 10.17 -6.36
C ARG A 137 5.96 11.47 -5.67
N GLU A 138 5.65 11.37 -4.37
CA GLU A 138 5.47 12.49 -3.46
C GLU A 138 6.72 12.68 -2.62
N ASN A 139 6.81 13.81 -1.91
CA ASN A 139 7.99 14.20 -1.15
C ASN A 139 9.24 14.28 -2.04
N HIS A 140 10.38 14.63 -1.46
CA HIS A 140 11.62 14.79 -2.19
C HIS A 140 11.51 15.77 -3.37
N LYS A 141 12.63 16.21 -3.93
CA LYS A 141 12.65 17.11 -5.10
C LYS A 141 11.98 16.52 -6.36
N MET A 142 11.89 15.19 -6.44
CA MET A 142 11.21 14.51 -7.56
C MET A 142 9.75 14.92 -7.72
N MET A 143 9.07 15.30 -6.63
CA MET A 143 7.69 15.77 -6.69
C MET A 143 7.56 17.03 -7.56
N LEU A 144 8.58 17.89 -7.57
CA LEU A 144 8.56 19.12 -8.35
C LEU A 144 8.50 18.87 -9.85
N ASP A 145 9.00 17.74 -10.33
CA ASP A 145 8.98 17.39 -11.75
C ASP A 145 7.54 17.21 -12.26
N HIS A 146 6.60 16.80 -11.39
CA HIS A 146 5.18 16.67 -11.74
C HIS A 146 4.46 18.02 -11.88
N TYR A 147 5.02 19.09 -11.32
CA TYR A 147 4.44 20.44 -11.36
C TYR A 147 5.19 21.39 -12.29
N ARG A 148 6.16 20.91 -13.06
CA ARG A 148 7.00 21.70 -13.96
C ARG A 148 6.99 21.12 -15.38
N GLN A 149 7.24 22.00 -16.35
CA GLN A 149 7.52 21.60 -17.70
C GLN A 149 8.97 21.94 -18.04
N THR A 150 9.69 20.96 -18.55
CA THR A 150 11.06 21.15 -19.01
C THR A 150 11.06 21.87 -20.35
N LYS A 151 11.81 22.98 -20.46
CA LYS A 151 12.04 23.68 -21.69
C LYS A 151 13.54 23.76 -21.96
N ASN A 152 13.95 23.30 -23.13
CA ASN A 152 15.31 23.50 -23.63
C ASN A 152 15.37 24.76 -24.46
N LYS A 153 16.41 25.60 -24.28
CA LYS A 153 16.73 26.76 -25.10
C LYS A 153 18.17 26.61 -25.61
N LEU A 154 18.32 26.44 -26.88
CA LEU A 154 19.62 26.44 -27.53
C LEU A 154 19.80 27.80 -28.23
N ILE A 155 20.80 28.56 -27.81
CA ILE A 155 21.10 29.88 -28.39
C ILE A 155 22.53 29.82 -28.92
N SER A 156 22.68 30.06 -30.21
CA SER A 156 24.00 30.17 -30.84
C SER A 156 24.40 31.63 -31.01
N TYR A 157 25.59 31.99 -30.62
CA TYR A 157 26.24 33.25 -30.90
C TYR A 157 27.22 33.13 -32.10
N ASN A 158 27.24 31.97 -32.78
CA ASN A 158 28.08 31.73 -33.92
C ASN A 158 27.60 32.58 -35.10
N LYS A 159 28.47 33.39 -35.69
CA LYS A 159 28.18 34.23 -36.86
C LYS A 159 28.23 33.46 -38.18
N ASN A 160 28.79 32.26 -38.20
CA ASN A 160 28.88 31.39 -39.36
C ASN A 160 27.69 30.44 -39.45
N LYS A 161 27.38 29.93 -40.62
CA LYS A 161 26.39 28.88 -40.81
C LYS A 161 26.79 27.63 -39.99
N LEU A 162 25.83 27.00 -39.32
CA LEU A 162 26.07 25.80 -38.52
C LEU A 162 26.19 24.51 -39.33
N GLY A 163 25.95 24.58 -40.65
CA GLY A 163 26.17 23.46 -41.59
C GLY A 163 25.13 22.32 -41.50
N PHE A 164 23.96 22.58 -40.93
CA PHE A 164 22.91 21.59 -40.85
C PHE A 164 22.00 21.56 -42.11
N PHE A 165 22.09 22.58 -42.97
CA PHE A 165 21.33 22.70 -44.22
C PHE A 165 22.19 23.41 -45.27
#